data_514dccc51f2e9a5a1db0663e4db631a7
#
_entry.id   514dccc51f2e9a5a1db0663e4db631a7
#
_cell.length_a   1.000
_cell.length_b   1.000
_cell.length_c   1.000
_cell.angle_alpha   90.00
_cell.angle_beta   90.00
_cell.angle_gamma   90.00
#
_symmetry.space_group_name_H-M   'P 1'
#
loop_
_entity.id
_entity.type
_entity.pdbx_description
1 polymer ?
#
loop_
_entity_poly.entity_id
_entity_poly.type
_entity_poly.pdbx_seq_one_letter_code
_entity_poly.pdbx_strand_id
1 'polypeptide(L)'
;DLSQSRGLGDVYKRQVPKDNIILGPGRGFEISQGRLGPGRIHHCMRSIGAAEKALDLLCKRATTRTAFGRPLAKLGGNIDIIADARMNIEQARLLTLKTAWMMDTVDPKEARIWISMIKTVVPNMALKVIDDAIQMHGGIGVSNDTPLANMWAGQRTLRLADGPDAVHRMVVGRHELKGYTIVEEAGATFRDG
;
A
#
# COMPACT_ATOMS: atom_id res chain seq x y z
N ASP A 1 -5.44 20.79 -37.45
CA ASP A 1 -5.76 21.70 -36.34
C ASP A 1 -5.66 20.92 -35.02
N LEU A 2 -4.52 21.03 -34.37
CA LEU A 2 -4.20 20.34 -33.13
C LEU A 2 -4.82 21.00 -31.87
N SER A 3 -5.54 22.13 -32.09
CA SER A 3 -6.07 22.94 -30.99
C SER A 3 -7.41 22.45 -30.42
N GLN A 4 -8.10 21.53 -31.11
CA GLN A 4 -9.45 21.09 -30.74
C GLN A 4 -9.56 19.66 -30.17
N SER A 5 -8.50 18.90 -30.13
CA SER A 5 -8.55 17.50 -29.69
C SER A 5 -8.01 17.38 -28.26
N ARG A 6 -8.86 17.67 -27.31
CA ARG A 6 -8.60 17.42 -25.88
C ARG A 6 -9.36 16.16 -25.47
N GLY A 7 -8.67 15.02 -25.44
CA GLY A 7 -9.26 13.79 -24.94
C GLY A 7 -8.73 12.51 -25.60
N LEU A 8 -9.40 11.40 -25.37
CA LEU A 8 -9.03 10.07 -25.88
C LEU A 8 -8.85 10.02 -27.42
N GLY A 9 -9.48 10.96 -28.16
CA GLY A 9 -9.32 11.11 -29.62
C GLY A 9 -7.89 11.37 -30.07
N ASP A 10 -7.06 11.98 -29.26
CA ASP A 10 -5.66 12.28 -29.58
C ASP A 10 -4.77 11.05 -29.55
N VAL A 11 -5.11 10.05 -28.76
CA VAL A 11 -4.28 8.87 -28.55
C VAL A 11 -4.14 8.05 -29.82
N TYR A 12 -5.19 7.86 -30.61
CA TYR A 12 -5.11 7.05 -31.82
C TYR A 12 -4.87 7.86 -33.11
N LYS A 13 -4.87 9.17 -33.04
CA LYS A 13 -4.49 10.05 -34.17
C LYS A 13 -3.01 10.41 -34.18
N ARG A 14 -2.32 10.23 -33.04
CA ARG A 14 -0.90 10.54 -32.95
C ARG A 14 -0.07 9.41 -33.54
N GLN A 15 0.62 9.70 -34.60
CA GLN A 15 1.57 8.79 -35.23
C GLN A 15 2.97 8.97 -34.63
N VAL A 16 3.68 7.88 -34.46
CA VAL A 16 5.08 7.84 -34.05
C VAL A 16 5.87 6.92 -34.98
N PRO A 17 7.17 7.11 -35.16
CA PRO A 17 8.02 6.20 -35.92
C PRO A 17 7.91 4.78 -35.38
N LYS A 18 7.88 3.78 -36.30
CA LYS A 18 7.76 2.37 -35.93
C LYS A 18 8.87 1.90 -34.99
N ASP A 19 10.06 2.47 -35.13
CA ASP A 19 11.25 2.13 -34.34
C ASP A 19 11.17 2.64 -32.89
N ASN A 20 10.16 3.48 -32.56
CA ASN A 20 9.88 3.93 -31.20
C ASN A 20 9.11 2.87 -30.36
N ILE A 21 8.81 1.71 -30.94
CA ILE A 21 8.16 0.61 -30.21
C ILE A 21 9.18 -0.03 -29.25
N ILE A 22 8.97 0.14 -27.94
CA ILE A 22 9.84 -0.43 -26.91
C ILE A 22 9.66 -1.96 -26.89
N LEU A 23 10.77 -2.72 -26.98
CA LEU A 23 10.82 -4.20 -26.97
C LEU A 23 10.00 -4.90 -28.08
N GLY A 24 9.37 -4.15 -28.99
CA GLY A 24 8.59 -4.71 -30.09
C GLY A 24 7.09 -4.89 -29.77
N PRO A 25 6.27 -5.26 -30.78
CA PRO A 25 4.83 -5.42 -30.65
C PRO A 25 4.41 -6.47 -29.63
N GLY A 26 3.32 -6.22 -28.90
CA GLY A 26 2.71 -7.19 -27.98
C GLY A 26 3.36 -7.30 -26.60
N ARG A 27 4.46 -6.59 -26.35
CA ARG A 27 5.23 -6.70 -25.08
C ARG A 27 4.87 -5.66 -24.00
N GLY A 28 3.77 -4.94 -24.17
CA GLY A 28 3.34 -3.90 -23.23
C GLY A 28 3.14 -4.39 -21.80
N PHE A 29 2.62 -5.60 -21.60
CA PHE A 29 2.45 -6.18 -20.26
C PHE A 29 3.79 -6.43 -19.56
N GLU A 30 4.78 -6.96 -20.29
CA GLU A 30 6.13 -7.19 -19.76
C GLU A 30 6.82 -5.89 -19.35
N ILE A 31 6.74 -4.88 -20.20
CA ILE A 31 7.27 -3.53 -19.93
C ILE A 31 6.61 -2.96 -18.67
N SER A 32 5.29 -3.07 -18.56
CA SER A 32 4.51 -2.64 -17.40
C SER A 32 4.97 -3.33 -16.11
N GLN A 33 5.15 -4.65 -16.13
CA GLN A 33 5.59 -5.40 -14.95
C GLN A 33 7.02 -5.03 -14.51
N GLY A 34 7.93 -4.82 -15.44
CA GLY A 34 9.29 -4.34 -15.15
C GLY A 34 9.28 -2.97 -14.46
N ARG A 35 8.39 -2.07 -14.89
CA ARG A 35 8.23 -0.74 -14.30
C ARG A 35 7.57 -0.77 -12.92
N LEU A 36 6.58 -1.65 -12.72
CA LEU A 36 5.76 -1.68 -11.49
C LEU A 36 6.53 -2.24 -10.27
N GLY A 37 7.53 -3.09 -10.45
CA GLY A 37 8.33 -3.63 -9.35
C GLY A 37 8.93 -2.54 -8.45
N PRO A 38 9.85 -1.71 -8.97
CA PRO A 38 10.43 -0.57 -8.25
C PRO A 38 9.38 0.44 -7.79
N GLY A 39 8.36 0.69 -8.62
CA GLY A 39 7.27 1.60 -8.30
C GLY A 39 6.50 1.21 -7.03
N ARG A 40 6.30 -0.09 -6.80
CA ARG A 40 5.64 -0.60 -5.59
C ARG A 40 6.47 -0.36 -4.32
N ILE A 41 7.78 -0.51 -4.38
CA ILE A 41 8.68 -0.17 -3.26
C ILE A 41 8.60 1.32 -2.96
N HIS A 42 8.66 2.17 -3.98
CA HIS A 42 8.52 3.62 -3.83
C HIS A 42 7.18 4.00 -3.17
N HIS A 43 6.07 3.37 -3.57
CA HIS A 43 4.78 3.59 -2.90
C HIS A 43 4.83 3.21 -1.42
N CYS A 44 5.46 2.10 -1.05
CA CYS A 44 5.61 1.67 0.34
C CYS A 44 6.46 2.65 1.14
N MET A 45 7.56 3.16 0.61
CA MET A 45 8.37 4.19 1.28
C MET A 45 7.57 5.47 1.54
N ARG A 46 6.77 5.92 0.58
CA ARG A 46 5.88 7.08 0.76
C ARG A 46 4.80 6.82 1.80
N SER A 47 4.24 5.61 1.85
CA SER A 47 3.26 5.23 2.87
C SER A 47 3.85 5.26 4.28
N ILE A 48 5.10 4.81 4.44
CA ILE A 48 5.84 4.92 5.71
C ILE A 48 6.00 6.38 6.11
N GLY A 49 6.39 7.25 5.18
CA GLY A 49 6.48 8.70 5.44
C GLY A 49 5.14 9.34 5.84
N ALA A 50 4.04 8.89 5.23
CA ALA A 50 2.69 9.34 5.62
C ALA A 50 2.32 8.85 7.03
N ALA A 51 2.64 7.59 7.38
CA ALA A 51 2.41 7.06 8.72
C ALA A 51 3.24 7.79 9.78
N GLU A 52 4.51 8.13 9.50
CA GLU A 52 5.35 8.96 10.38
C GLU A 52 4.72 10.34 10.64
N LYS A 53 4.22 10.98 9.60
CA LYS A 53 3.55 12.27 9.74
C LYS A 53 2.26 12.16 10.56
N ALA A 54 1.49 11.09 10.37
CA ALA A 54 0.28 10.85 11.15
C ALA A 54 0.62 10.59 12.63
N LEU A 55 1.66 9.82 12.93
CA LEU A 55 2.12 9.59 14.29
C LEU A 55 2.61 10.86 14.97
N ASP A 56 3.34 11.74 14.27
CA ASP A 56 3.73 13.04 14.78
C ASP A 56 2.52 13.89 15.18
N LEU A 57 1.51 13.95 14.30
CA LEU A 57 0.26 14.67 14.57
C LEU A 57 -0.51 14.06 15.76
N LEU A 58 -0.58 12.72 15.82
CA LEU A 58 -1.20 11.98 16.91
C LEU A 58 -0.53 12.31 18.26
N CYS A 59 0.79 12.25 18.34
CA CYS A 59 1.55 12.55 19.55
C CYS A 59 1.36 14.02 19.99
N LYS A 60 1.42 14.97 19.05
CA LYS A 60 1.15 16.38 19.33
C LYS A 60 -0.26 16.57 19.90
N ARG A 61 -1.25 15.94 19.28
CA ARG A 61 -2.63 16.02 19.77
C ARG A 61 -2.79 15.40 21.15
N ALA A 62 -2.23 14.23 21.38
CA ALA A 62 -2.31 13.49 22.63
C ALA A 62 -1.72 14.28 23.81
N THR A 63 -0.66 15.04 23.57
CA THR A 63 0.03 15.82 24.61
C THR A 63 -0.57 17.19 24.85
N THR A 64 -1.19 17.82 23.84
CA THR A 64 -1.70 19.19 23.94
C THR A 64 -3.19 19.28 24.26
N ARG A 65 -4.01 18.30 23.84
CA ARG A 65 -5.45 18.31 24.10
C ARG A 65 -5.76 17.76 25.48
N THR A 66 -6.47 18.56 26.28
CA THR A 66 -6.99 18.14 27.59
C THR A 66 -8.46 17.76 27.47
N ALA A 67 -8.83 16.64 28.08
CA ALA A 67 -10.20 16.20 28.30
C ALA A 67 -10.31 15.55 29.68
N PHE A 68 -11.44 15.65 30.34
CA PHE A 68 -11.64 15.10 31.70
C PHE A 68 -10.53 15.52 32.68
N GLY A 69 -10.06 16.76 32.57
CA GLY A 69 -9.07 17.37 33.47
C GLY A 69 -7.61 16.94 33.23
N ARG A 70 -7.28 16.19 32.18
CA ARG A 70 -5.89 15.75 31.90
C ARG A 70 -5.63 15.59 30.39
N PRO A 71 -4.34 15.63 29.97
CA PRO A 71 -3.98 15.38 28.56
C PRO A 71 -4.46 14.03 28.07
N LEU A 72 -4.83 13.94 26.77
CA LEU A 72 -5.31 12.69 26.17
C LEU A 72 -4.29 11.55 26.32
N ALA A 73 -2.99 11.84 26.27
CA ALA A 73 -1.92 10.84 26.50
C ALA A 73 -2.03 10.13 27.85
N LYS A 74 -2.74 10.70 28.83
CA LYS A 74 -2.96 10.10 30.16
C LYS A 74 -4.33 9.45 30.32
N LEU A 75 -5.08 9.29 29.22
CA LEU A 75 -6.44 8.73 29.21
C LEU A 75 -6.46 7.38 28.51
N GLY A 76 -7.05 6.39 29.16
CA GLY A 76 -7.26 5.04 28.58
C GLY A 76 -5.98 4.43 27.99
N GLY A 77 -6.12 3.68 26.90
CA GLY A 77 -5.03 3.01 26.17
C GLY A 77 -4.33 3.88 25.11
N ASN A 78 -4.37 5.23 25.21
CA ASN A 78 -3.80 6.11 24.18
C ASN A 78 -2.26 5.96 24.06
N ILE A 79 -1.57 5.58 25.16
CA ILE A 79 -0.13 5.27 25.11
C ILE A 79 0.11 3.99 24.29
N ASP A 80 -0.74 2.99 24.44
CA ASP A 80 -0.63 1.72 23.72
C ASP A 80 -0.80 1.95 22.21
N ILE A 81 -1.76 2.79 21.81
CA ILE A 81 -1.96 3.19 20.42
C ILE A 81 -0.70 3.83 19.83
N ILE A 82 -0.05 4.72 20.59
CA ILE A 82 1.20 5.38 20.16
C ILE A 82 2.33 4.34 20.03
N ALA A 83 2.46 3.45 20.98
CA ALA A 83 3.47 2.39 20.98
C ALA A 83 3.28 1.43 19.79
N ASP A 84 2.06 0.95 19.59
CA ASP A 84 1.70 0.07 18.47
C ASP A 84 1.97 0.75 17.11
N ALA A 85 1.61 2.02 16.97
CA ALA A 85 1.89 2.79 15.76
C ALA A 85 3.39 2.82 15.46
N ARG A 86 4.24 3.10 16.46
CA ARG A 86 5.69 3.11 16.29
C ARG A 86 6.23 1.75 15.90
N MET A 87 5.84 0.69 16.61
CA MET A 87 6.29 -0.66 16.34
C MET A 87 5.90 -1.13 14.94
N ASN A 88 4.66 -0.88 14.52
CA ASN A 88 4.17 -1.25 13.20
C ASN A 88 4.87 -0.47 12.07
N ILE A 89 5.19 0.80 12.27
CA ILE A 89 5.97 1.60 11.30
C ILE A 89 7.36 1.01 11.12
N GLU A 90 8.05 0.65 12.21
CA GLU A 90 9.40 0.08 12.11
C GLU A 90 9.41 -1.31 11.46
N GLN A 91 8.45 -2.18 11.78
CA GLN A 91 8.28 -3.47 11.11
C GLN A 91 8.07 -3.28 9.59
N ALA A 92 7.19 -2.37 9.20
CA ALA A 92 6.92 -2.06 7.79
C ALA A 92 8.16 -1.47 7.08
N ARG A 93 8.91 -0.62 7.77
CA ARG A 93 10.18 -0.04 7.27
C ARG A 93 11.22 -1.12 7.01
N LEU A 94 11.46 -1.99 8.00
CA LEU A 94 12.44 -3.07 7.90
C LEU A 94 12.08 -4.04 6.77
N LEU A 95 10.81 -4.41 6.64
CA LEU A 95 10.34 -5.26 5.56
C LEU A 95 10.55 -4.58 4.19
N THR A 96 10.31 -3.28 4.09
CA THR A 96 10.51 -2.51 2.84
C THR A 96 11.99 -2.41 2.48
N LEU A 97 12.86 -2.15 3.44
CA LEU A 97 14.32 -2.13 3.24
C LEU A 97 14.83 -3.51 2.83
N LYS A 98 14.36 -4.58 3.48
CA LYS A 98 14.67 -5.96 3.07
C LYS A 98 14.24 -6.23 1.63
N THR A 99 13.05 -5.75 1.24
CA THR A 99 12.56 -5.92 -0.14
C THR A 99 13.42 -5.17 -1.15
N ALA A 100 13.86 -3.95 -0.83
CA ALA A 100 14.78 -3.20 -1.69
C ALA A 100 16.11 -3.93 -1.86
N TRP A 101 16.68 -4.43 -0.77
CA TRP A 101 17.89 -5.24 -0.80
C TRP A 101 17.72 -6.53 -1.62
N MET A 102 16.59 -7.22 -1.49
CA MET A 102 16.28 -8.41 -2.30
C MET A 102 16.21 -8.08 -3.78
N MET A 103 15.66 -6.91 -4.16
CA MET A 103 15.64 -6.49 -5.57
C MET A 103 17.03 -6.27 -6.17
N ASP A 104 18.01 -5.89 -5.35
CA ASP A 104 19.36 -5.65 -5.80
C ASP A 104 20.22 -6.92 -5.82
N THR A 105 19.81 -7.98 -5.12
CA THR A 105 20.68 -9.13 -4.83
C THR A 105 20.17 -10.47 -5.34
N VAL A 106 18.88 -10.59 -5.68
CA VAL A 106 18.29 -11.87 -6.13
C VAL A 106 17.59 -11.75 -7.50
N ASP A 107 17.21 -12.89 -8.06
CA ASP A 107 16.43 -12.94 -9.32
C ASP A 107 15.10 -12.17 -9.18
N PRO A 108 14.65 -11.45 -10.23
CA PRO A 108 13.39 -10.70 -10.21
C PRO A 108 12.15 -11.52 -9.84
N LYS A 109 12.13 -12.84 -10.12
CA LYS A 109 11.02 -13.71 -9.72
C LYS A 109 10.95 -13.93 -8.22
N GLU A 110 12.11 -14.03 -7.56
CA GLU A 110 12.21 -14.14 -6.11
C GLU A 110 11.90 -12.81 -5.43
N ALA A 111 12.45 -11.72 -5.92
CA ALA A 111 12.16 -10.37 -5.44
C ALA A 111 10.67 -10.03 -5.50
N ARG A 112 9.92 -10.57 -6.47
CA ARG A 112 8.46 -10.38 -6.63
C ARG A 112 7.66 -10.79 -5.39
N ILE A 113 8.10 -11.80 -4.65
CA ILE A 113 7.39 -12.26 -3.44
C ILE A 113 7.50 -11.19 -2.36
N TRP A 114 8.69 -10.66 -2.13
CA TRP A 114 8.94 -9.58 -1.19
C TRP A 114 8.17 -8.32 -1.53
N ILE A 115 8.12 -7.95 -2.82
CA ILE A 115 7.31 -6.82 -3.31
C ILE A 115 5.83 -7.04 -3.00
N SER A 116 5.31 -8.26 -3.15
CA SER A 116 3.92 -8.57 -2.84
C SER A 116 3.61 -8.49 -1.34
N MET A 117 4.57 -8.89 -0.48
CA MET A 117 4.44 -8.75 0.98
C MET A 117 4.31 -7.29 1.38
N ILE A 118 5.26 -6.42 0.98
CA ILE A 118 5.23 -5.01 1.36
C ILE A 118 4.01 -4.29 0.81
N LYS A 119 3.60 -4.60 -0.41
CA LYS A 119 2.45 -3.96 -1.06
C LYS A 119 1.13 -4.24 -0.35
N THR A 120 1.06 -5.33 0.42
CA THR A 120 -0.07 -5.66 1.29
C THR A 120 0.11 -5.06 2.69
N VAL A 121 1.27 -5.27 3.32
CA VAL A 121 1.51 -4.91 4.72
C VAL A 121 1.54 -3.39 4.90
N VAL A 122 2.32 -2.69 4.09
CA VAL A 122 2.64 -1.28 4.34
C VAL A 122 1.46 -0.33 4.19
N PRO A 123 0.62 -0.40 3.13
CA PRO A 123 -0.56 0.46 3.03
C PRO A 123 -1.60 0.19 4.11
N ASN A 124 -1.74 -1.07 4.56
CA ASN A 124 -2.65 -1.41 5.66
C ASN A 124 -2.14 -0.82 6.99
N MET A 125 -0.85 -0.93 7.27
CA MET A 125 -0.22 -0.28 8.43
C MET A 125 -0.43 1.23 8.40
N ALA A 126 -0.15 1.89 7.28
CA ALA A 126 -0.29 3.34 7.14
C ALA A 126 -1.74 3.80 7.38
N LEU A 127 -2.73 3.07 6.83
CA LEU A 127 -4.14 3.35 7.08
C LEU A 127 -4.49 3.25 8.56
N LYS A 128 -4.02 2.22 9.26
CA LYS A 128 -4.28 2.04 10.69
C LYS A 128 -3.72 3.21 11.51
N VAL A 129 -2.46 3.60 11.26
CA VAL A 129 -1.83 4.72 11.99
C VAL A 129 -2.53 6.05 11.70
N ILE A 130 -2.95 6.28 10.47
CA ILE A 130 -3.69 7.51 10.10
C ILE A 130 -5.09 7.50 10.74
N ASP A 131 -5.76 6.36 10.76
CA ASP A 131 -7.08 6.19 11.40
C ASP A 131 -7.00 6.48 12.90
N ASP A 132 -6.00 5.95 13.59
CA ASP A 132 -5.74 6.24 15.00
C ASP A 132 -5.47 7.73 15.25
N ALA A 133 -4.74 8.38 14.34
CA ALA A 133 -4.51 9.82 14.41
C ALA A 133 -5.82 10.62 14.21
N ILE A 134 -6.68 10.20 13.27
CA ILE A 134 -8.02 10.78 13.09
C ILE A 134 -8.83 10.62 14.37
N GLN A 135 -8.86 9.42 14.94
CA GLN A 135 -9.59 9.13 16.18
C GLN A 135 -9.11 10.02 17.34
N MET A 136 -7.79 10.20 17.50
CA MET A 136 -7.20 11.06 18.52
C MET A 136 -7.58 12.54 18.34
N HIS A 137 -7.77 12.99 17.11
CA HIS A 137 -8.19 14.36 16.79
C HIS A 137 -9.69 14.59 16.97
N GLY A 138 -10.51 13.52 16.90
CA GLY A 138 -11.97 13.60 16.91
C GLY A 138 -12.49 14.31 15.65
N GLY A 139 -13.54 15.13 15.75
CA GLY A 139 -14.17 15.80 14.61
C GLY A 139 -13.20 16.60 13.72
N ILE A 140 -12.17 17.21 14.28
CA ILE A 140 -11.13 17.91 13.50
C ILE A 140 -10.34 16.94 12.60
N GLY A 141 -10.18 15.67 13.02
CA GLY A 141 -9.47 14.66 12.25
C GLY A 141 -10.11 14.31 10.91
N VAL A 142 -11.42 14.49 10.78
CA VAL A 142 -12.18 14.26 9.54
C VAL A 142 -12.48 15.55 8.77
N SER A 143 -12.08 16.70 9.29
CA SER A 143 -12.21 18.01 8.61
C SER A 143 -10.98 18.35 7.77
N ASN A 144 -11.06 19.45 7.02
CA ASN A 144 -9.92 19.97 6.26
C ASN A 144 -8.92 20.77 7.12
N ASP A 145 -9.16 20.93 8.42
CA ASP A 145 -8.25 21.60 9.35
C ASP A 145 -7.00 20.75 9.65
N THR A 146 -7.06 19.46 9.35
CA THR A 146 -5.91 18.55 9.37
C THR A 146 -5.78 17.83 8.02
N PRO A 147 -4.56 17.38 7.65
CA PRO A 147 -4.37 16.61 6.43
C PRO A 147 -4.84 15.14 6.55
N LEU A 148 -5.28 14.68 7.72
CA LEU A 148 -5.44 13.27 8.06
C LEU A 148 -6.48 12.56 7.20
N ALA A 149 -7.66 13.16 6.98
CA ALA A 149 -8.70 12.57 6.15
C ALA A 149 -8.25 12.37 4.70
N ASN A 150 -7.58 13.37 4.12
CA ASN A 150 -7.01 13.28 2.77
C ASN A 150 -5.86 12.27 2.70
N MET A 151 -5.02 12.19 3.74
CA MET A 151 -3.96 11.18 3.84
C MET A 151 -4.56 9.77 3.87
N TRP A 152 -5.62 9.56 4.64
CA TRP A 152 -6.32 8.28 4.71
C TRP A 152 -6.87 7.86 3.34
N ALA A 153 -7.59 8.74 2.65
CA ALA A 153 -8.13 8.48 1.33
C ALA A 153 -7.01 8.16 0.31
N GLY A 154 -5.92 8.92 0.34
CA GLY A 154 -4.74 8.70 -0.49
C GLY A 154 -4.08 7.34 -0.24
N GLN A 155 -3.89 6.95 1.02
CA GLN A 155 -3.32 5.64 1.36
C GLN A 155 -4.28 4.48 1.05
N ARG A 156 -5.60 4.70 1.17
CA ARG A 156 -6.60 3.70 0.80
C ARG A 156 -6.51 3.31 -0.67
N THR A 157 -6.17 4.27 -1.53
CA THR A 157 -5.96 4.05 -2.96
C THR A 157 -4.84 3.04 -3.24
N LEU A 158 -3.79 3.01 -2.42
CA LEU A 158 -2.64 2.10 -2.60
C LEU A 158 -2.98 0.63 -2.34
N ARG A 159 -4.10 0.34 -1.70
CA ARG A 159 -4.61 -1.04 -1.58
C ARG A 159 -5.31 -1.54 -2.84
N LEU A 160 -5.51 -0.67 -3.82
CA LEU A 160 -6.16 -0.93 -5.11
C LEU A 160 -5.17 -0.80 -6.27
N ALA A 161 -4.44 0.32 -6.31
CA ALA A 161 -3.49 0.64 -7.37
C ALA A 161 -2.31 -0.33 -7.41
N ASP A 162 -1.75 -0.56 -8.59
CA ASP A 162 -0.59 -1.44 -8.84
C ASP A 162 -0.80 -2.90 -8.39
N GLY A 163 -2.04 -3.34 -8.38
CA GLY A 163 -2.51 -4.63 -7.92
C GLY A 163 -3.16 -4.55 -6.54
N PRO A 164 -4.41 -5.02 -6.41
CA PRO A 164 -5.13 -5.03 -5.15
C PRO A 164 -4.54 -6.04 -4.16
N ASP A 165 -4.83 -5.83 -2.86
CA ASP A 165 -4.37 -6.68 -1.75
C ASP A 165 -4.59 -8.18 -2.03
N ALA A 166 -5.73 -8.56 -2.60
CA ALA A 166 -6.07 -9.95 -2.89
C ALA A 166 -5.09 -10.60 -3.88
N VAL A 167 -4.67 -9.86 -4.92
CA VAL A 167 -3.71 -10.34 -5.91
C VAL A 167 -2.34 -10.56 -5.27
N HIS A 168 -1.87 -9.63 -4.45
CA HIS A 168 -0.58 -9.77 -3.77
C HIS A 168 -0.59 -10.89 -2.73
N ARG A 169 -1.67 -11.04 -1.96
CA ARG A 169 -1.86 -12.15 -1.02
C ARG A 169 -1.86 -13.50 -1.74
N MET A 170 -2.55 -13.59 -2.88
CA MET A 170 -2.54 -14.81 -3.70
C MET A 170 -1.12 -15.17 -4.16
N VAL A 171 -0.31 -14.18 -4.57
CA VAL A 171 1.09 -14.42 -4.99
C VAL A 171 1.91 -14.99 -3.83
N VAL A 172 1.81 -14.42 -2.64
CA VAL A 172 2.53 -14.89 -1.45
C VAL A 172 2.04 -16.28 -1.04
N GLY A 173 0.72 -16.48 -0.91
CA GLY A 173 0.15 -17.75 -0.48
C GLY A 173 0.47 -18.90 -1.44
N ARG A 174 0.40 -18.66 -2.76
CA ARG A 174 0.80 -19.67 -3.75
C ARG A 174 2.29 -20.01 -3.69
N HIS A 175 3.13 -19.04 -3.33
CA HIS A 175 4.55 -19.30 -3.16
C HIS A 175 4.81 -20.21 -1.96
N GLU A 176 4.20 -19.96 -0.82
CA GLU A 176 4.32 -20.79 0.38
C GLU A 176 3.82 -22.23 0.14
N LEU A 177 2.76 -22.38 -0.64
CA LEU A 177 2.18 -23.71 -0.93
C LEU A 177 2.98 -24.55 -1.94
N LYS A 178 4.01 -24.01 -2.58
CA LYS A 178 4.77 -24.74 -3.62
C LYS A 178 5.42 -26.06 -3.15
N GLY A 179 5.71 -26.19 -1.88
CA GLY A 179 6.31 -27.38 -1.29
C GLY A 179 5.30 -28.41 -0.77
N TYR A 180 4.00 -28.15 -0.93
CA TYR A 180 2.95 -28.98 -0.35
C TYR A 180 2.04 -29.57 -1.41
N THR A 181 1.60 -30.81 -1.21
CA THR A 181 0.58 -31.45 -2.05
C THR A 181 -0.79 -31.06 -1.54
N ILE A 182 -1.61 -30.45 -2.40
CA ILE A 182 -3.02 -30.19 -2.08
C ILE A 182 -3.78 -31.49 -2.27
N VAL A 183 -4.32 -32.03 -1.19
CA VAL A 183 -5.20 -33.21 -1.24
C VAL A 183 -6.61 -32.69 -1.51
N GLU A 184 -7.13 -32.92 -2.72
CA GLU A 184 -8.54 -32.74 -3.01
C GLU A 184 -9.28 -33.93 -2.42
N GLU A 185 -10.17 -33.73 -1.45
CA GLU A 185 -11.08 -34.77 -0.97
C GLU A 185 -11.93 -35.22 -2.17
N ALA A 186 -11.76 -36.47 -2.52
CA ALA A 186 -12.55 -37.09 -3.59
C ALA A 186 -14.02 -37.09 -3.18
N GLY A 187 -14.81 -36.17 -3.76
CA GLY A 187 -16.25 -36.37 -3.95
C GLY A 187 -17.13 -36.27 -2.72
N ALA A 188 -17.32 -35.07 -2.17
CA ALA A 188 -18.60 -34.73 -1.62
C ALA A 188 -19.54 -34.32 -2.78
N THR A 189 -20.17 -35.29 -3.44
CA THR A 189 -21.32 -35.00 -4.28
C THR A 189 -22.45 -34.56 -3.35
N PHE A 190 -22.68 -33.26 -3.23
CA PHE A 190 -23.96 -32.75 -2.76
C PHE A 190 -25.02 -33.27 -3.73
N ARG A 191 -25.77 -34.28 -3.30
CA ARG A 191 -27.05 -34.60 -3.92
C ARG A 191 -28.04 -33.59 -3.37
N ASP A 192 -28.43 -32.66 -4.23
CA ASP A 192 -29.62 -31.84 -4.01
C ASP A 192 -30.79 -32.77 -3.78
N GLY A 193 -31.40 -32.71 -2.58
CA GLY A 193 -32.67 -33.29 -2.20
C GLY A 193 -33.72 -32.20 -2.16
#